data_b2bc13abb04e6cd39d27ca0e16b06747
#
_entry.id   b2bc13abb04e6cd39d27ca0e16b06747
#
_cell.length_a   1.000
_cell.length_b   1.000
_cell.length_c   1.000
_cell.angle_alpha   90.00
_cell.angle_beta   90.00
_cell.angle_gamma   90.00
#
_symmetry.space_group_name_H-M   'P 1'
#
loop_
_entity.id
_entity.type
_entity.pdbx_description
1 polymer ?
#
loop_
_entity_poly.entity_id
_entity_poly.type
_entity_poly.pdbx_seq_one_letter_code
_entity_poly.pdbx_strand_id
1 'polypeptide(L)'
;WNGIRFVVPAAWEPGRIAPRHLVIESEAGPAMEIKWGPVKGRFSGRAHLRRFSKLTLARGAALREWAPPQDWLQALSRFECAGFAWEAGGEAAVGAILHCPACRTASVIQFFQPPGRSGAAGQAVAVLASLRDHRDDGRVAWAVYDIRALLPSGFALARHRFEAGRFFLEFRDRRRSIRLFRWAPAAVLLKDLYRAGFKGRVFGLSYSINQKLIESVGQADIVEGVARGCRAHGMDL
;
A
#
# COMPACT_ATOMS: atom_id res chain seq x y z
N TRP A 1 1.26 3.12 -0.31
CA TRP A 1 0.91 2.61 1.00
C TRP A 1 2.10 2.73 1.95
N ASN A 2 1.94 3.48 3.05
CA ASN A 2 2.99 3.72 4.04
C ASN A 2 4.34 4.15 3.42
N GLY A 3 4.31 5.14 2.55
CA GLY A 3 5.48 5.68 1.85
C GLY A 3 5.87 4.97 0.56
N ILE A 4 5.61 3.68 0.44
CA ILE A 4 5.85 2.93 -0.81
C ILE A 4 4.78 3.28 -1.84
N ARG A 5 5.21 3.54 -3.08
CA ARG A 5 4.35 3.77 -4.24
C ARG A 5 4.87 2.99 -5.43
N PHE A 6 4.00 2.39 -6.17
CA PHE A 6 4.27 1.74 -7.45
C PHE A 6 2.97 1.63 -8.25
N VAL A 7 3.10 1.37 -9.53
CA VAL A 7 1.98 1.11 -10.44
C VAL A 7 2.00 -0.36 -10.79
N VAL A 8 0.85 -0.99 -10.74
CA VAL A 8 0.66 -2.39 -11.15
C VAL A 8 -0.29 -2.46 -12.34
N PRO A 9 -0.29 -3.56 -13.12
CA PRO A 9 -1.30 -3.80 -14.13
C PRO A 9 -2.72 -3.63 -13.58
N ALA A 10 -3.63 -3.12 -14.39
CA ALA A 10 -5.01 -2.82 -13.97
C ALA A 10 -5.80 -4.05 -13.49
N ALA A 11 -5.42 -5.25 -13.94
CA ALA A 11 -6.01 -6.51 -13.52
C ALA A 11 -5.44 -7.06 -12.19
N TRP A 12 -4.48 -6.36 -11.58
CA TRP A 12 -3.91 -6.77 -10.30
C TRP A 12 -4.54 -5.99 -9.15
N GLU A 13 -4.90 -6.70 -8.08
CA GLU A 13 -5.58 -6.13 -6.93
C GLU A 13 -4.82 -6.40 -5.62
N PRO A 14 -4.98 -5.54 -4.59
CA PRO A 14 -4.43 -5.82 -3.27
C PRO A 14 -5.13 -7.02 -2.62
N GLY A 15 -4.45 -8.15 -2.48
CA GLY A 15 -4.95 -9.32 -1.74
C GLY A 15 -4.70 -9.21 -0.24
N ARG A 16 -3.51 -8.73 0.16
CA ARG A 16 -3.17 -8.51 1.57
C ARG A 16 -2.56 -7.14 1.78
N ILE A 17 -3.09 -6.41 2.76
CA ILE A 17 -2.61 -5.09 3.15
C ILE A 17 -2.26 -5.10 4.64
N ALA A 18 -1.01 -4.79 4.97
CA ALA A 18 -0.55 -4.59 6.34
C ALA A 18 0.39 -3.37 6.39
N PRO A 19 0.73 -2.82 7.55
CA PRO A 19 1.46 -1.54 7.65
C PRO A 19 2.74 -1.44 6.80
N ARG A 20 3.47 -2.54 6.68
CA ARG A 20 4.73 -2.61 5.91
C ARG A 20 4.82 -3.88 5.06
N HIS A 21 3.69 -4.32 4.56
CA HIS A 21 3.58 -5.54 3.78
C HIS A 21 2.37 -5.44 2.86
N LEU A 22 2.59 -5.67 1.58
CA LEU A 22 1.54 -5.79 0.56
C LEU A 22 1.74 -7.09 -0.20
N VAL A 23 0.65 -7.78 -0.46
CA VAL A 23 0.55 -8.83 -1.47
C VAL A 23 -0.43 -8.34 -2.52
N ILE A 24 -0.01 -8.38 -3.76
CA ILE A 24 -0.83 -8.03 -4.92
C ILE A 24 -1.14 -9.33 -5.65
N GLU A 25 -2.38 -9.51 -6.00
CA GLU A 25 -2.91 -10.71 -6.64
C GLU A 25 -3.37 -10.41 -8.07
N SER A 26 -3.27 -11.39 -8.92
CA SER A 26 -3.87 -11.45 -10.24
C SER A 26 -4.96 -12.52 -10.25
N GLU A 27 -5.66 -12.69 -11.36
CA GLU A 27 -6.60 -13.80 -11.53
C GLU A 27 -5.96 -15.20 -11.33
N ALA A 28 -4.64 -15.31 -11.54
CA ALA A 28 -3.88 -16.55 -11.34
C ALA A 28 -3.38 -16.75 -9.90
N GLY A 29 -3.72 -15.87 -8.97
CA GLY A 29 -3.26 -15.87 -7.58
C GLY A 29 -2.19 -14.82 -7.31
N PRO A 30 -1.34 -15.01 -6.27
CA PRO A 30 -0.33 -14.03 -5.89
C PRO A 30 0.61 -13.69 -7.06
N ALA A 31 0.68 -12.40 -7.41
CA ALA A 31 1.53 -11.89 -8.48
C ALA A 31 2.79 -11.23 -7.94
N MET A 32 2.67 -10.46 -6.86
CA MET A 32 3.78 -9.73 -6.25
C MET A 32 3.60 -9.62 -4.74
N GLU A 33 4.72 -9.67 -4.02
CA GLU A 33 4.78 -9.33 -2.60
C GLU A 33 5.88 -8.30 -2.37
N ILE A 34 5.60 -7.30 -1.51
CA ILE A 34 6.60 -6.34 -1.04
C ILE A 34 6.51 -6.16 0.47
N LYS A 35 7.66 -6.25 1.15
CA LYS A 35 7.84 -5.93 2.57
C LYS A 35 8.92 -4.88 2.70
N TRP A 36 8.77 -3.92 3.62
CA TRP A 36 9.76 -2.88 3.81
C TRP A 36 9.89 -2.45 5.27
N GLY A 37 10.99 -1.80 5.57
CA GLY A 37 11.23 -1.26 6.90
C GLY A 37 12.54 -0.48 7.00
N PRO A 38 12.71 0.32 8.08
CA PRO A 38 13.94 1.05 8.31
C PRO A 38 15.10 0.11 8.61
N VAL A 39 16.26 0.44 8.08
CA VAL A 39 17.53 -0.25 8.38
C VAL A 39 18.23 0.46 9.53
N LYS A 40 18.55 -0.31 10.56
CA LYS A 40 19.43 0.14 11.66
C LYS A 40 20.87 -0.26 11.34
N GLY A 41 21.79 0.70 11.40
CA GLY A 41 23.20 0.46 11.09
C GLY A 41 23.52 0.41 9.59
N ARG A 42 24.60 -0.28 9.22
CA ARG A 42 25.05 -0.42 7.82
C ARG A 42 24.23 -1.49 7.09
N PHE A 43 23.76 -1.17 5.90
CA PHE A 43 23.12 -2.15 5.03
C PHE A 43 24.16 -3.09 4.41
N SER A 44 23.78 -4.34 4.25
CA SER A 44 24.52 -5.34 3.49
C SER A 44 23.53 -6.29 2.82
N GLY A 45 23.40 -6.20 1.49
CA GLY A 45 22.53 -7.06 0.69
C GLY A 45 22.80 -8.55 0.94
N ARG A 46 24.08 -8.96 0.95
CA ARG A 46 24.47 -10.35 1.23
C ARG A 46 24.07 -10.84 2.63
N ALA A 47 24.18 -9.98 3.66
CA ALA A 47 23.74 -10.35 5.01
C ALA A 47 22.22 -10.51 5.09
N HIS A 48 21.47 -9.62 4.41
CA HIS A 48 20.02 -9.71 4.32
C HIS A 48 19.57 -10.93 3.54
N LEU A 49 20.24 -11.27 2.42
CA LEU A 49 19.97 -12.50 1.67
C LEU A 49 20.16 -13.74 2.52
N ARG A 50 21.28 -13.84 3.25
CA ARG A 50 21.55 -14.97 4.17
C ARG A 50 20.47 -15.09 5.24
N ARG A 51 20.02 -13.98 5.83
CA ARG A 51 18.95 -13.99 6.82
C ARG A 51 17.61 -14.42 6.20
N PHE A 52 17.31 -13.93 5.02
CA PHE A 52 16.10 -14.29 4.30
C PHE A 52 16.12 -15.77 3.89
N SER A 53 17.25 -16.29 3.41
CA SER A 53 17.44 -17.70 3.09
C SER A 53 17.15 -18.61 4.29
N LYS A 54 17.62 -18.27 5.49
CA LYS A 54 17.32 -19.04 6.70
C LYS A 54 15.81 -19.07 7.02
N LEU A 55 15.11 -17.93 6.81
CA LEU A 55 13.68 -17.85 7.06
C LEU A 55 12.85 -18.61 6.02
N THR A 56 13.28 -18.62 4.76
CA THR A 56 12.61 -19.36 3.69
C THR A 56 12.89 -20.87 3.80
N LEU A 57 14.11 -21.26 4.14
CA LEU A 57 14.45 -22.65 4.35
C LEU A 57 13.61 -23.30 5.47
N ALA A 58 13.37 -22.58 6.55
CA ALA A 58 12.48 -23.03 7.64
C ALA A 58 11.03 -23.26 7.18
N ARG A 59 10.67 -22.76 5.99
CA ARG A 59 9.36 -22.95 5.32
C ARG A 59 9.42 -23.91 4.12
N GLY A 60 10.54 -24.62 3.96
CA GLY A 60 10.72 -25.58 2.87
C GLY A 60 11.11 -24.97 1.52
N ALA A 61 11.46 -23.67 1.48
CA ALA A 61 11.86 -22.99 0.25
C ALA A 61 13.39 -22.81 0.18
N ALA A 62 14.02 -23.27 -0.90
CA ALA A 62 15.43 -23.08 -1.18
C ALA A 62 15.65 -21.74 -1.91
N LEU A 63 16.21 -20.76 -1.21
CA LEU A 63 16.57 -19.48 -1.79
C LEU A 63 17.99 -19.51 -2.33
N ARG A 64 18.18 -19.04 -3.57
CA ARG A 64 19.49 -18.86 -4.20
C ARG A 64 19.72 -17.39 -4.59
N GLU A 65 20.97 -16.98 -4.63
CA GLU A 65 21.34 -15.71 -5.26
C GLU A 65 20.97 -15.76 -6.76
N TRP A 66 20.45 -14.67 -7.26
CA TRP A 66 20.05 -14.52 -8.66
C TRP A 66 20.51 -13.16 -9.15
N ALA A 67 21.11 -13.14 -10.34
CA ALA A 67 21.47 -11.88 -11.00
C ALA A 67 20.26 -11.29 -11.71
N PRO A 68 19.74 -10.13 -11.26
CA PRO A 68 18.65 -9.48 -11.96
C PRO A 68 19.05 -9.13 -13.39
N PRO A 69 18.13 -9.21 -14.36
CA PRO A 69 18.38 -8.76 -15.73
C PRO A 69 18.71 -7.27 -15.79
N GLN A 70 19.33 -6.83 -16.89
CA GLN A 70 19.81 -5.45 -17.03
C GLN A 70 18.67 -4.41 -16.96
N ASP A 71 17.50 -4.74 -17.47
CA ASP A 71 16.31 -3.89 -17.40
C ASP A 71 15.80 -3.68 -15.96
N TRP A 72 15.90 -4.70 -15.10
CA TRP A 72 15.62 -4.57 -13.67
C TRP A 72 16.65 -3.66 -12.99
N LEU A 73 17.93 -3.84 -13.29
CA LEU A 73 18.99 -3.01 -12.71
C LEU A 73 18.83 -1.54 -13.11
N GLN A 74 18.44 -1.27 -14.35
CA GLN A 74 18.13 0.08 -14.82
C GLN A 74 16.90 0.66 -14.08
N ALA A 75 15.81 -0.11 -13.98
CA ALA A 75 14.60 0.30 -13.25
C ALA A 75 14.86 0.59 -11.77
N LEU A 76 15.81 -0.13 -11.17
CA LEU A 76 16.18 -0.05 -9.74
C LEU A 76 17.44 0.79 -9.48
N SER A 77 17.93 1.58 -10.44
CA SER A 77 19.21 2.29 -10.37
C SER A 77 19.40 3.21 -9.16
N ARG A 78 18.31 3.63 -8.51
CA ARG A 78 18.32 4.42 -7.27
C ARG A 78 18.54 3.63 -6.00
N PHE A 79 18.49 2.30 -6.07
CA PHE A 79 18.61 1.39 -4.93
C PHE A 79 19.90 0.58 -5.01
N GLU A 80 20.48 0.29 -3.85
CA GLU A 80 21.39 -0.85 -3.74
C GLU A 80 20.53 -2.12 -3.85
N CYS A 81 20.89 -3.04 -4.73
CA CYS A 81 20.08 -4.20 -5.10
C CYS A 81 20.84 -5.51 -4.91
N ALA A 82 20.18 -6.51 -4.33
CA ALA A 82 20.66 -7.89 -4.27
C ALA A 82 19.51 -8.82 -4.68
N GLY A 83 19.67 -9.48 -5.83
CA GLY A 83 18.64 -10.34 -6.39
C GLY A 83 18.64 -11.75 -5.79
N PHE A 84 17.48 -12.37 -5.78
CA PHE A 84 17.26 -13.74 -5.33
C PHE A 84 16.18 -14.43 -6.16
N ALA A 85 16.24 -15.76 -6.14
CA ALA A 85 15.16 -16.62 -6.62
C ALA A 85 14.92 -17.73 -5.60
N TRP A 86 13.70 -18.25 -5.55
CA TRP A 86 13.38 -19.42 -4.73
C TRP A 86 12.30 -20.27 -5.39
N GLU A 87 12.30 -21.55 -5.01
CA GLU A 87 11.32 -22.55 -5.48
C GLU A 87 10.91 -23.42 -4.28
N ALA A 88 9.60 -23.69 -4.15
CA ALA A 88 9.06 -24.57 -3.13
C ALA A 88 7.66 -25.04 -3.50
N GLY A 89 7.37 -26.35 -3.37
CA GLY A 89 6.01 -26.87 -3.48
C GLY A 89 5.32 -26.60 -4.83
N GLY A 90 6.10 -26.48 -5.92
CA GLY A 90 5.56 -26.11 -7.24
C GLY A 90 5.37 -24.61 -7.46
N GLU A 91 5.66 -23.79 -6.46
CA GLU A 91 5.69 -22.33 -6.56
C GLU A 91 7.13 -21.84 -6.77
N ALA A 92 7.31 -20.76 -7.50
CA ALA A 92 8.59 -20.12 -7.70
C ALA A 92 8.42 -18.59 -7.67
N ALA A 93 9.46 -17.88 -7.25
CA ALA A 93 9.51 -16.45 -7.36
C ALA A 93 10.93 -15.95 -7.62
N VAL A 94 11.01 -14.82 -8.29
CA VAL A 94 12.22 -14.02 -8.44
C VAL A 94 12.02 -12.68 -7.77
N GLY A 95 13.07 -12.11 -7.20
CA GLY A 95 12.94 -10.85 -6.48
C GLY A 95 14.26 -10.19 -6.17
N ALA A 96 14.16 -9.11 -5.40
CA ALA A 96 15.31 -8.36 -4.96
C ALA A 96 15.13 -7.82 -3.54
N ILE A 97 16.23 -7.75 -2.82
CA ILE A 97 16.36 -6.93 -1.62
C ILE A 97 16.91 -5.59 -2.09
N LEU A 98 16.17 -4.53 -1.80
CA LEU A 98 16.46 -3.16 -2.19
C LEU A 98 16.80 -2.35 -0.95
N HIS A 99 17.74 -1.44 -1.06
CA HIS A 99 18.03 -0.46 -0.02
C HIS A 99 18.12 0.94 -0.63
N CYS A 100 17.37 1.85 -0.08
CA CYS A 100 17.48 3.26 -0.42
C CYS A 100 18.47 3.94 0.53
N PRO A 101 19.61 4.44 0.04
CA PRO A 101 20.59 5.11 0.90
C PRO A 101 20.07 6.46 1.44
N ALA A 102 19.17 7.12 0.72
CA ALA A 102 18.61 8.42 1.12
C ALA A 102 17.70 8.33 2.35
N CYS A 103 16.70 7.43 2.34
CA CYS A 103 15.76 7.28 3.45
C CYS A 103 16.09 6.10 4.39
N ARG A 104 17.13 5.33 4.09
CA ARG A 104 17.59 4.15 4.85
C ARG A 104 16.49 3.09 5.04
N THR A 105 15.61 2.96 4.07
CA THR A 105 14.61 1.88 4.02
C THR A 105 15.14 0.72 3.20
N ALA A 106 15.00 -0.49 3.71
CA ALA A 106 15.15 -1.70 2.91
C ALA A 106 13.79 -2.29 2.56
N SER A 107 13.69 -2.84 1.36
CA SER A 107 12.51 -3.53 0.87
C SER A 107 12.89 -4.90 0.33
N VAL A 108 12.04 -5.89 0.53
CA VAL A 108 12.08 -7.18 -0.16
C VAL A 108 10.89 -7.20 -1.10
N ILE A 109 11.16 -7.24 -2.39
CA ILE A 109 10.13 -7.35 -3.42
C ILE A 109 10.32 -8.67 -4.18
N GLN A 110 9.24 -9.38 -4.42
CA GLN A 110 9.27 -10.62 -5.20
C GLN A 110 8.05 -10.73 -6.10
N PHE A 111 8.25 -11.34 -7.26
CA PHE A 111 7.24 -11.63 -8.24
C PHE A 111 7.10 -13.14 -8.35
N PHE A 112 5.89 -13.62 -8.12
CA PHE A 112 5.56 -15.03 -8.20
C PHE A 112 5.49 -15.47 -9.66
N GLN A 113 5.98 -16.65 -9.93
CA GLN A 113 5.97 -17.26 -11.26
C GLN A 113 4.94 -18.41 -11.27
N PRO A 114 3.82 -18.25 -11.96
CA PRO A 114 2.88 -19.35 -12.13
C PRO A 114 3.57 -20.51 -12.87
N PRO A 115 3.29 -21.77 -12.53
CA PRO A 115 3.83 -22.92 -13.23
C PRO A 115 3.55 -22.83 -14.75
N GLY A 116 4.61 -22.98 -15.56
CA GLY A 116 4.49 -22.99 -17.03
C GLY A 116 4.30 -21.64 -17.73
N ARG A 117 4.42 -20.52 -17.02
CA ARG A 117 4.32 -19.17 -17.61
C ARG A 117 5.57 -18.32 -17.33
N SER A 118 6.23 -17.88 -18.38
CA SER A 118 7.38 -16.95 -18.32
C SER A 118 6.99 -15.46 -18.31
N GLY A 119 5.71 -15.12 -18.15
CA GLY A 119 5.19 -13.76 -18.39
C GLY A 119 5.37 -12.72 -17.27
N ALA A 120 5.78 -13.10 -16.05
CA ALA A 120 5.90 -12.16 -14.94
C ALA A 120 7.09 -11.19 -15.09
N ALA A 121 8.12 -11.54 -15.83
CA ALA A 121 9.34 -10.73 -15.97
C ALA A 121 9.09 -9.37 -16.65
N GLY A 122 8.30 -9.33 -17.72
CA GLY A 122 8.01 -8.10 -18.45
C GLY A 122 7.14 -7.12 -17.64
N GLN A 123 6.19 -7.64 -16.87
CA GLN A 123 5.35 -6.83 -15.98
C GLN A 123 6.13 -6.32 -14.77
N ALA A 124 7.10 -7.10 -14.26
CA ALA A 124 7.95 -6.72 -13.14
C ALA A 124 8.76 -5.44 -13.44
N VAL A 125 9.31 -5.28 -14.65
CA VAL A 125 10.09 -4.10 -15.04
C VAL A 125 9.27 -2.82 -14.90
N ALA A 126 8.04 -2.79 -15.39
CA ALA A 126 7.16 -1.62 -15.29
C ALA A 126 6.84 -1.27 -13.83
N VAL A 127 6.56 -2.28 -12.99
CA VAL A 127 6.33 -2.11 -11.56
C VAL A 127 7.57 -1.53 -10.89
N LEU A 128 8.75 -2.11 -11.13
CA LEU A 128 10.02 -1.69 -10.55
C LEU A 128 10.42 -0.28 -10.99
N ALA A 129 10.23 0.08 -12.25
CA ALA A 129 10.50 1.41 -12.77
C ALA A 129 9.62 2.48 -12.11
N SER A 130 8.40 2.12 -11.71
CA SER A 130 7.47 3.01 -11.02
C SER A 130 7.66 3.07 -9.49
N LEU A 131 8.48 2.17 -8.93
CA LEU A 131 8.67 2.05 -7.48
C LEU A 131 9.31 3.32 -6.89
N ARG A 132 8.69 3.82 -5.82
CA ARG A 132 9.18 4.94 -5.01
C ARG A 132 8.98 4.58 -3.54
N ASP A 133 9.95 4.83 -2.70
CA ASP A 133 9.97 4.43 -1.29
C ASP A 133 9.89 5.60 -0.32
N HIS A 134 10.06 6.84 -0.80
CA HIS A 134 9.92 8.05 0.00
C HIS A 134 9.55 9.26 -0.86
N ARG A 135 9.34 10.39 -0.21
CA ARG A 135 9.16 11.72 -0.76
C ARG A 135 10.12 12.67 -0.04
N ASP A 136 10.60 13.66 -0.77
CA ASP A 136 11.57 14.65 -0.24
C ASP A 136 10.90 15.74 0.62
N ASP A 137 9.56 15.82 0.60
CA ASP A 137 8.78 16.84 1.32
C ASP A 137 8.42 16.47 2.77
N GLY A 138 9.02 15.44 3.33
CA GLY A 138 8.76 14.99 4.71
C GLY A 138 7.37 14.42 4.96
N ARG A 139 6.63 14.11 3.90
CA ARG A 139 5.29 13.53 3.97
C ARG A 139 5.29 12.06 3.54
N VAL A 140 4.35 11.32 4.07
CA VAL A 140 4.12 9.90 3.73
C VAL A 140 2.83 9.77 2.96
N ALA A 141 2.92 9.21 1.75
CA ALA A 141 1.77 8.94 0.92
C ALA A 141 1.10 7.63 1.35
N TRP A 142 -0.19 7.69 1.53
CA TRP A 142 -1.06 6.56 1.80
C TRP A 142 -2.10 6.47 0.70
N ALA A 143 -2.19 5.33 0.05
CA ALA A 143 -3.22 5.07 -0.94
C ALA A 143 -3.64 3.61 -0.86
N VAL A 144 -4.93 3.37 -0.85
CA VAL A 144 -5.52 2.04 -0.92
C VAL A 144 -6.89 2.18 -1.57
N TYR A 145 -7.12 1.42 -2.62
CA TYR A 145 -8.28 1.59 -3.49
C TYR A 145 -8.35 3.04 -3.98
N ASP A 146 -9.45 3.74 -3.74
CA ASP A 146 -9.67 5.14 -4.09
C ASP A 146 -9.40 6.13 -2.93
N ILE A 147 -9.04 5.64 -1.74
CA ILE A 147 -8.59 6.51 -0.63
C ILE A 147 -7.16 6.95 -0.90
N ARG A 148 -6.92 8.27 -0.84
CA ARG A 148 -5.58 8.85 -0.91
C ARG A 148 -5.40 9.84 0.24
N ALA A 149 -4.26 9.78 0.92
CA ALA A 149 -3.89 10.72 1.96
C ALA A 149 -2.39 11.01 1.90
N LEU A 150 -2.03 12.25 2.19
CA LEU A 150 -0.65 12.71 2.29
C LEU A 150 -0.46 13.29 3.70
N LEU A 151 0.19 12.54 4.56
CA LEU A 151 0.31 12.84 5.98
C LEU A 151 1.76 13.17 6.34
N PRO A 152 1.99 14.04 7.35
CA PRO A 152 3.32 14.22 7.91
C PRO A 152 3.93 12.89 8.38
N SER A 153 5.25 12.73 8.27
CA SER A 153 5.96 11.48 8.60
C SER A 153 5.82 11.02 10.06
N GLY A 154 5.42 11.92 10.97
CA GLY A 154 5.13 11.58 12.36
C GLY A 154 3.85 10.75 12.57
N PHE A 155 2.96 10.71 11.59
CA PHE A 155 1.75 9.91 11.67
C PHE A 155 2.01 8.47 11.22
N ALA A 156 1.74 7.51 12.10
CA ALA A 156 1.79 6.08 11.81
C ALA A 156 0.38 5.50 11.70
N LEU A 157 0.18 4.51 10.84
CA LEU A 157 -1.06 3.76 10.78
C LEU A 157 -1.24 2.95 12.07
N ALA A 158 -2.26 3.30 12.85
CA ALA A 158 -2.59 2.64 14.12
C ALA A 158 -3.62 1.52 13.92
N ARG A 159 -4.61 1.74 13.07
CA ARG A 159 -5.67 0.77 12.78
C ARG A 159 -6.13 0.89 11.33
N HIS A 160 -6.56 -0.21 10.76
CA HIS A 160 -7.23 -0.24 9.47
C HIS A 160 -8.28 -1.35 9.45
N ARG A 161 -9.29 -1.17 8.62
CA ARG A 161 -10.34 -2.16 8.38
C ARG A 161 -10.87 -1.99 6.96
N PHE A 162 -10.89 -3.07 6.22
CA PHE A 162 -11.40 -3.10 4.86
C PHE A 162 -12.52 -4.15 4.82
N GLU A 163 -13.74 -3.68 4.78
CA GLU A 163 -14.95 -4.49 4.65
C GLU A 163 -15.67 -4.09 3.37
N ALA A 164 -16.47 -4.99 2.83
CA ALA A 164 -17.29 -4.67 1.67
C ALA A 164 -18.13 -3.40 1.97
N GLY A 165 -17.94 -2.40 1.14
CA GLY A 165 -18.64 -1.12 1.26
C GLY A 165 -18.17 -0.19 2.38
N ARG A 166 -17.22 -0.57 3.24
CA ARG A 166 -16.77 0.26 4.35
C ARG A 166 -15.29 0.11 4.64
N PHE A 167 -14.53 1.16 4.37
CA PHE A 167 -13.11 1.23 4.68
C PHE A 167 -12.83 2.24 5.78
N PHE A 168 -11.85 1.94 6.60
CA PHE A 168 -11.45 2.75 7.73
C PHE A 168 -9.93 2.71 7.88
N LEU A 169 -9.32 3.88 8.05
CA LEU A 169 -7.91 4.07 8.38
C LEU A 169 -7.81 5.02 9.58
N GLU A 170 -7.04 4.67 10.59
CA GLU A 170 -6.71 5.53 11.71
C GLU A 170 -5.21 5.73 11.80
N PHE A 171 -4.77 6.97 11.73
CA PHE A 171 -3.40 7.38 11.88
C PHE A 171 -3.23 8.11 13.19
N ARG A 172 -2.11 7.89 13.86
CA ARG A 172 -1.77 8.56 15.11
C ARG A 172 -0.34 9.09 15.10
N ASP A 173 -0.16 10.28 15.65
CA ASP A 173 1.10 10.74 16.19
C ASP A 173 1.01 10.74 17.74
N ARG A 174 2.00 11.35 18.43
CA ARG A 174 2.05 11.35 19.89
C ARG A 174 0.79 11.93 20.56
N ARG A 175 0.10 12.88 19.95
CA ARG A 175 -1.02 13.65 20.54
C ARG A 175 -2.26 13.73 19.66
N ARG A 176 -2.14 13.41 18.37
CA ARG A 176 -3.20 13.63 17.39
C ARG A 176 -3.60 12.32 16.72
N SER A 177 -4.84 12.22 16.31
CA SER A 177 -5.33 11.13 15.47
C SER A 177 -6.10 11.68 14.28
N ILE A 178 -5.91 11.04 13.14
CA ILE A 178 -6.64 11.29 11.90
C ILE A 178 -7.35 10.00 11.54
N ARG A 179 -8.64 10.09 11.24
CA ARG A 179 -9.45 8.95 10.83
C ARG A 179 -10.03 9.22 9.47
N LEU A 180 -9.78 8.32 8.54
CA LEU A 180 -10.35 8.34 7.20
C LEU A 180 -11.37 7.22 7.08
N PHE A 181 -12.54 7.57 6.56
CA PHE A 181 -13.61 6.63 6.28
C PHE A 181 -13.98 6.71 4.80
N ARG A 182 -14.32 5.58 4.23
CA ARG A 182 -14.92 5.50 2.91
C ARG A 182 -16.11 4.54 2.98
N TRP A 183 -17.22 4.97 2.42
CA TRP A 183 -18.39 4.15 2.24
C TRP A 183 -18.70 4.02 0.74
N ALA A 184 -18.98 2.78 0.29
CA ALA A 184 -19.37 2.50 -1.10
C ALA A 184 -20.26 1.25 -1.16
N PRO A 185 -21.34 1.26 -1.96
CA PRO A 185 -21.83 2.41 -2.70
C PRO A 185 -22.48 3.45 -1.77
N ALA A 186 -22.04 4.67 -1.87
CA ALA A 186 -22.46 5.74 -0.95
C ALA A 186 -23.98 5.94 -0.95
N ALA A 187 -24.63 5.90 -2.11
CA ALA A 187 -26.07 6.10 -2.24
C ALA A 187 -26.90 5.09 -1.41
N VAL A 188 -26.47 3.82 -1.35
CA VAL A 188 -27.17 2.79 -0.56
C VAL A 188 -26.94 3.01 0.93
N LEU A 189 -25.71 3.20 1.33
CA LEU A 189 -25.33 3.34 2.75
C LEU A 189 -25.90 4.65 3.35
N LEU A 190 -25.88 5.75 2.62
CA LEU A 190 -26.44 7.02 3.08
C LEU A 190 -27.97 6.95 3.21
N LYS A 191 -28.65 6.23 2.32
CA LYS A 191 -30.10 6.01 2.41
C LYS A 191 -30.48 5.25 3.68
N ASP A 192 -29.72 4.22 4.06
CA ASP A 192 -29.96 3.45 5.26
C ASP A 192 -29.59 4.24 6.52
N LEU A 193 -28.50 4.99 6.52
CA LEU A 193 -28.10 5.89 7.60
C LEU A 193 -29.12 7.00 7.83
N TYR A 194 -29.67 7.55 6.75
CA TYR A 194 -30.72 8.56 6.82
C TYR A 194 -32.01 7.99 7.46
N ARG A 195 -32.46 6.82 6.99
CA ARG A 195 -33.63 6.14 7.58
C ARG A 195 -33.47 5.87 9.07
N ALA A 196 -32.26 5.57 9.51
CA ALA A 196 -31.93 5.35 10.93
C ALA A 196 -31.77 6.65 11.74
N GLY A 197 -31.96 7.83 11.14
CA GLY A 197 -31.77 9.14 11.80
C GLY A 197 -30.33 9.40 12.24
N PHE A 198 -29.37 8.92 11.48
CA PHE A 198 -27.96 8.95 11.86
C PHE A 198 -27.44 10.40 11.97
N LYS A 199 -26.95 10.72 13.16
CA LYS A 199 -26.12 11.89 13.44
C LYS A 199 -24.70 11.43 13.73
N GLY A 200 -23.77 11.70 12.81
CA GLY A 200 -22.41 11.18 12.92
C GLY A 200 -21.36 12.27 13.06
N ARG A 201 -20.18 11.86 13.45
CA ARG A 201 -18.96 12.68 13.34
C ARG A 201 -18.08 12.12 12.24
N VAL A 202 -17.73 12.97 11.27
CA VAL A 202 -16.73 12.66 10.24
C VAL A 202 -15.57 13.62 10.45
N PHE A 203 -14.34 13.11 10.47
CA PHE A 203 -13.13 13.89 10.72
C PHE A 203 -13.17 14.76 11.99
N GLY A 204 -13.85 14.30 13.02
CA GLY A 204 -14.07 15.06 14.24
C GLY A 204 -15.19 16.10 14.18
N LEU A 205 -15.80 16.31 13.01
CA LEU A 205 -16.93 17.21 12.82
C LEU A 205 -18.24 16.47 13.02
N SER A 206 -19.19 17.11 13.70
CA SER A 206 -20.57 16.63 13.78
C SER A 206 -21.35 17.20 12.61
N TYR A 207 -22.02 16.33 11.82
CA TYR A 207 -22.90 16.76 10.77
C TYR A 207 -24.19 15.92 10.78
N SER A 208 -25.26 16.48 10.28
CA SER A 208 -26.52 15.79 10.05
C SER A 208 -26.68 15.57 8.55
N ILE A 209 -26.90 14.33 8.14
CA ILE A 209 -27.27 14.00 6.78
C ILE A 209 -28.79 14.21 6.67
N ASN A 210 -29.23 15.06 5.77
CA ASN A 210 -30.63 15.31 5.51
C ASN A 210 -31.02 14.75 4.14
N GLN A 211 -32.31 14.54 3.94
CA GLN A 211 -32.86 13.91 2.75
C GLN A 211 -32.52 14.69 1.45
N LYS A 212 -32.53 16.01 1.48
CA LYS A 212 -32.19 16.83 0.33
C LYS A 212 -30.73 16.62 -0.12
N LEU A 213 -29.83 16.44 0.83
CA LEU A 213 -28.43 16.14 0.51
C LEU A 213 -28.31 14.80 -0.22
N ILE A 214 -29.06 13.77 0.23
CA ILE A 214 -29.03 12.42 -0.34
C ILE A 214 -29.66 12.37 -1.73
N GLU A 215 -30.75 13.10 -1.94
CA GLU A 215 -31.51 13.10 -3.20
C GLU A 215 -30.84 13.93 -4.31
N SER A 216 -30.06 14.95 -3.94
CA SER A 216 -29.45 15.89 -4.89
C SER A 216 -27.97 15.62 -5.18
N VAL A 217 -27.34 14.65 -4.52
CA VAL A 217 -25.89 14.61 -4.42
C VAL A 217 -25.30 13.45 -5.21
N GLY A 218 -24.51 13.76 -6.23
CA GLY A 218 -23.53 12.86 -6.79
C GLY A 218 -22.37 12.63 -5.80
N GLN A 219 -21.59 11.58 -6.00
CA GLN A 219 -20.48 11.23 -5.13
C GLN A 219 -19.45 12.38 -4.96
N ALA A 220 -19.27 13.20 -5.99
CA ALA A 220 -18.42 14.39 -5.98
C ALA A 220 -18.87 15.45 -4.98
N ASP A 221 -20.18 15.65 -4.85
CA ASP A 221 -20.76 16.71 -4.01
C ASP A 221 -20.68 16.39 -2.51
N ILE A 222 -20.71 15.09 -2.16
CA ILE A 222 -20.50 14.67 -0.75
C ILE A 222 -19.07 14.99 -0.32
N VAL A 223 -18.08 14.71 -1.18
CA VAL A 223 -16.68 15.02 -0.92
C VAL A 223 -16.49 16.53 -0.77
N GLU A 224 -17.10 17.32 -1.64
CA GLU A 224 -17.05 18.79 -1.57
C GLU A 224 -17.77 19.34 -0.33
N GLY A 225 -18.88 18.74 0.08
CA GLY A 225 -19.59 19.10 1.30
C GLY A 225 -18.73 18.84 2.56
N VAL A 226 -18.04 17.72 2.60
CA VAL A 226 -17.07 17.38 3.67
C VAL A 226 -15.89 18.35 3.64
N ALA A 227 -15.32 18.65 2.47
CA ALA A 227 -14.21 19.58 2.31
C ALA A 227 -14.59 21.01 2.74
N ARG A 228 -15.80 21.48 2.46
CA ARG A 228 -16.32 22.75 2.96
C ARG A 228 -16.44 22.76 4.49
N GLY A 229 -16.95 21.68 5.07
CA GLY A 229 -17.02 21.53 6.52
C GLY A 229 -15.65 21.56 7.17
N CYS A 230 -14.65 20.92 6.60
CA CYS A 230 -13.27 20.91 7.08
C CYS A 230 -12.65 22.32 7.02
N ARG A 231 -12.82 23.05 5.90
CA ARG A 231 -12.34 24.43 5.75
C ARG A 231 -13.00 25.39 6.76
N ALA A 232 -14.29 25.25 7.00
CA ALA A 232 -15.02 26.07 7.97
C ALA A 232 -14.48 25.92 9.41
N HIS A 233 -13.76 24.81 9.70
CA HIS A 233 -13.14 24.53 10.98
C HIS A 233 -11.60 24.60 10.95
N GLY A 234 -11.02 25.22 9.93
CA GLY A 234 -9.57 25.44 9.82
C GLY A 234 -8.77 24.17 9.54
N MET A 235 -9.38 23.17 8.91
CA MET A 235 -8.70 21.94 8.50
C MET A 235 -8.61 21.90 6.97
N ASP A 236 -7.40 21.80 6.44
CA ASP A 236 -7.15 21.51 5.04
C ASP A 236 -7.15 20.00 4.79
N LEU A 237 -7.86 19.57 3.75
CA LEU A 237 -7.92 18.18 3.28
C LEU A 237 -6.85 17.88 2.24
#